data_f8af3f80a55e84b787e12c3a9ecffe53
#
_entry.id   f8af3f80a55e84b787e12c3a9ecffe53
#
_cell.length_a   1.000
_cell.length_b   1.000
_cell.length_c   1.000
_cell.angle_alpha   90.00
_cell.angle_beta   90.00
_cell.angle_gamma   90.00
#
_symmetry.space_group_name_H-M   'P 1'
#
loop_
_entity.id
_entity.type
_entity.pdbx_description
1 polymer ?
#
loop_
_entity_poly.entity_id
_entity_poly.type
_entity_poly.pdbx_seq_one_letter_code
_entity_poly.pdbx_strand_id
1 'polypeptide(L)'
;MSKIYTSADQLIGKTPLLELSHIEKAEKLEAKLLAKLEYFNPAGSVKDRIAKAILDDAEASGKLKPDSVIIEPTSGNTGIGLASVAAARGYRIIIVMPETMSIERRQLMKAYGAELVLSDGAKGMKGAIAKAEEIAAQTPGSFIAGQFVNPANPKAHYETTGPEIWEDTDGQVDIFVAGVGTGGTLTGTGKFLKEQNPNVKVVAVEPASSPVLSKGVAGAHKIQGIGAGFVPDVLDTKVYDEIIPVENEDAFATGKLIGKREGVLVGISSGAAVWAAVQLAKRPEFEGKTIAVLLPDTGDRYLSTPLFQD
;
A
#
# COMPACT_ATOMS: atom_id res chain seq x y z
N MET A 1 2.87 31.25 -9.42
CA MET A 1 3.80 30.74 -8.41
C MET A 1 4.70 29.69 -9.06
N SER A 2 5.98 29.67 -8.74
CA SER A 2 6.92 28.64 -9.22
C SER A 2 6.49 27.27 -8.72
N LYS A 3 6.55 26.25 -9.60
CA LYS A 3 6.30 24.83 -9.28
C LYS A 3 7.61 24.03 -9.10
N ILE A 4 8.65 24.69 -8.62
CA ILE A 4 9.95 24.06 -8.37
C ILE A 4 9.91 23.46 -6.97
N TYR A 5 10.11 22.13 -6.90
CA TYR A 5 10.23 21.39 -5.65
C TYR A 5 11.70 21.30 -5.25
N THR A 6 11.97 21.37 -3.96
CA THR A 6 13.35 21.36 -3.41
C THR A 6 13.70 20.03 -2.75
N SER A 7 12.72 19.12 -2.59
CA SER A 7 12.90 17.78 -2.04
C SER A 7 11.95 16.80 -2.72
N ALA A 8 12.40 15.58 -2.95
CA ALA A 8 11.60 14.54 -3.61
C ALA A 8 10.36 14.15 -2.80
N ASP A 9 10.39 14.22 -1.49
CA ASP A 9 9.26 13.90 -0.63
C ASP A 9 8.08 14.90 -0.74
N GLN A 10 8.32 16.09 -1.30
CA GLN A 10 7.28 17.06 -1.62
C GLN A 10 6.41 16.64 -2.83
N LEU A 11 6.87 15.66 -3.61
CA LEU A 11 6.15 15.09 -4.75
C LEU A 11 5.18 13.97 -4.36
N ILE A 12 5.23 13.53 -3.10
CA ILE A 12 4.39 12.43 -2.61
C ILE A 12 2.92 12.88 -2.52
N GLY A 13 2.03 12.00 -2.99
CA GLY A 13 0.59 12.25 -3.02
C GLY A 13 0.12 12.91 -4.32
N LYS A 14 -1.11 13.39 -4.32
CA LYS A 14 -1.79 13.98 -5.51
C LYS A 14 -1.72 13.05 -6.73
N THR A 15 -1.84 11.77 -6.48
CA THR A 15 -1.82 10.74 -7.52
C THR A 15 -3.13 10.78 -8.31
N PRO A 16 -3.10 10.46 -9.63
CA PRO A 16 -4.30 10.56 -10.46
C PRO A 16 -5.30 9.43 -10.21
N LEU A 17 -6.57 9.70 -10.56
CA LEU A 17 -7.58 8.69 -10.85
C LEU A 17 -7.59 8.40 -12.35
N LEU A 18 -7.63 7.11 -12.71
CA LEU A 18 -7.79 6.63 -14.08
C LEU A 18 -9.09 5.81 -14.17
N GLU A 19 -9.99 6.18 -15.08
CA GLU A 19 -11.16 5.35 -15.39
C GLU A 19 -10.73 4.12 -16.19
N LEU A 20 -11.10 2.94 -15.72
CA LEU A 20 -10.75 1.66 -16.37
C LEU A 20 -11.76 1.32 -17.48
N SER A 21 -11.97 2.25 -18.41
CA SER A 21 -13.03 2.22 -19.41
C SER A 21 -12.96 1.05 -20.38
N HIS A 22 -11.76 0.52 -20.66
CA HIS A 22 -11.63 -0.66 -21.52
C HIS A 22 -12.00 -1.95 -20.79
N ILE A 23 -11.73 -2.03 -19.47
CA ILE A 23 -12.17 -3.14 -18.62
C ILE A 23 -13.68 -3.07 -18.44
N GLU A 24 -14.25 -1.90 -18.12
CA GLU A 24 -15.69 -1.68 -18.02
C GLU A 24 -16.42 -2.18 -19.28
N LYS A 25 -15.96 -1.76 -20.44
CA LYS A 25 -16.53 -2.17 -21.74
C LYS A 25 -16.38 -3.67 -21.99
N ALA A 26 -15.21 -4.26 -21.71
CA ALA A 26 -14.96 -5.67 -21.94
C ALA A 26 -15.80 -6.58 -21.03
N GLU A 27 -15.99 -6.16 -19.78
CA GLU A 27 -16.78 -6.87 -18.77
C GLU A 27 -18.28 -6.47 -18.78
N LYS A 28 -18.68 -5.53 -19.66
CA LYS A 28 -20.05 -4.98 -19.81
C LYS A 28 -20.60 -4.45 -18.49
N LEU A 29 -19.79 -3.65 -17.81
CA LEU A 29 -20.16 -3.05 -16.53
C LEU A 29 -20.96 -1.76 -16.76
N GLU A 30 -21.98 -1.56 -15.96
CA GLU A 30 -22.73 -0.29 -15.88
C GLU A 30 -22.21 0.62 -14.76
N ALA A 31 -21.39 0.07 -13.86
CA ALA A 31 -20.68 0.83 -12.84
C ALA A 31 -19.38 1.41 -13.40
N LYS A 32 -18.96 2.56 -12.87
CA LYS A 32 -17.68 3.22 -13.20
C LYS A 32 -16.58 2.74 -12.26
N LEU A 33 -15.44 2.34 -12.81
CA LEU A 33 -14.25 1.91 -12.06
C LEU A 33 -13.14 2.97 -12.16
N LEU A 34 -12.82 3.61 -11.03
CA LEU A 34 -11.79 4.64 -10.93
C LEU A 34 -10.58 4.11 -10.17
N ALA A 35 -9.46 3.92 -10.86
CA ALA A 35 -8.22 3.44 -10.29
C ALA A 35 -7.37 4.59 -9.73
N LYS A 36 -7.11 4.60 -8.43
CA LYS A 36 -6.17 5.50 -7.76
C LYS A 36 -4.75 4.97 -7.97
N LEU A 37 -3.97 5.60 -8.84
CA LEU A 37 -2.67 5.11 -9.30
C LEU A 37 -1.53 5.54 -8.36
N GLU A 38 -1.29 4.78 -7.31
CA GLU A 38 -0.29 5.13 -6.29
C GLU A 38 1.17 4.94 -6.74
N TYR A 39 1.41 4.33 -7.90
CA TYR A 39 2.76 4.25 -8.46
C TYR A 39 3.29 5.60 -8.98
N PHE A 40 2.45 6.63 -9.09
CA PHE A 40 2.89 8.00 -9.39
C PHE A 40 3.64 8.67 -8.23
N ASN A 41 3.62 8.10 -7.04
CA ASN A 41 4.52 8.55 -5.97
C ASN A 41 6.00 8.35 -6.37
N PRO A 42 6.94 9.19 -5.91
CA PRO A 42 8.34 9.17 -6.36
C PRO A 42 9.06 7.83 -6.22
N ALA A 43 8.81 7.10 -5.13
CA ALA A 43 9.37 5.76 -4.95
C ALA A 43 8.44 4.64 -5.45
N GLY A 44 7.38 4.99 -6.19
CA GLY A 44 6.54 4.09 -6.97
C GLY A 44 5.50 3.30 -6.17
N SER A 45 5.08 3.75 -4.99
CA SER A 45 4.02 3.07 -4.25
C SER A 45 3.26 3.96 -3.27
N VAL A 46 2.10 3.45 -2.82
CA VAL A 46 1.28 4.03 -1.75
C VAL A 46 2.06 4.21 -0.43
N LYS A 47 3.11 3.42 -0.22
CA LYS A 47 3.90 3.45 1.02
C LYS A 47 4.78 4.69 1.16
N ASP A 48 5.00 5.42 0.09
CA ASP A 48 5.68 6.72 0.14
C ASP A 48 4.92 7.69 1.06
N ARG A 49 3.57 7.64 1.03
CA ARG A 49 2.71 8.47 1.88
C ARG A 49 2.95 8.20 3.36
N ILE A 50 2.94 6.94 3.76
CA ILE A 50 3.15 6.58 5.18
C ILE A 50 4.59 6.78 5.60
N ALA A 51 5.56 6.56 4.71
CA ALA A 51 6.97 6.84 4.98
C ALA A 51 7.17 8.32 5.33
N LYS A 52 6.63 9.22 4.50
CA LYS A 52 6.67 10.66 4.78
C LYS A 52 5.95 11.00 6.10
N ALA A 53 4.73 10.55 6.29
CA ALA A 53 3.92 10.89 7.46
C ALA A 53 4.52 10.39 8.78
N ILE A 54 5.09 9.19 8.80
CA ILE A 54 5.77 8.64 9.98
C ILE A 54 6.99 9.46 10.35
N LEU A 55 7.78 9.88 9.36
CA LEU A 55 8.96 10.71 9.62
C LEU A 55 8.57 12.13 10.00
N ASP A 56 7.55 12.72 9.36
CA ASP A 56 7.00 14.04 9.75
C ASP A 56 6.56 14.05 11.22
N ASP A 57 5.80 13.04 11.66
CA ASP A 57 5.33 12.89 13.04
C ASP A 57 6.49 12.69 14.02
N ALA A 58 7.48 11.88 13.65
CA ALA A 58 8.64 11.62 14.48
C ALA A 58 9.53 12.86 14.64
N GLU A 59 9.73 13.66 13.59
CA GLU A 59 10.42 14.95 13.64
C GLU A 59 9.66 15.95 14.51
N ALA A 60 8.36 16.12 14.27
CA ALA A 60 7.52 17.05 15.01
C ALA A 60 7.44 16.72 16.51
N SER A 61 7.46 15.44 16.87
CA SER A 61 7.44 14.97 18.26
C SER A 61 8.83 14.91 18.91
N GLY A 62 9.91 15.23 18.18
CA GLY A 62 11.30 15.17 18.66
C GLY A 62 11.85 13.73 18.86
N LYS A 63 11.13 12.71 18.39
CA LYS A 63 11.59 11.31 18.41
C LYS A 63 12.69 11.06 17.36
N LEU A 64 12.63 11.75 16.23
CA LEU A 64 13.61 11.71 15.17
C LEU A 64 14.40 13.02 15.15
N LYS A 65 15.71 12.94 15.31
CA LYS A 65 16.65 14.05 15.30
C LYS A 65 17.58 13.95 14.08
N PRO A 66 18.28 15.02 13.68
CA PRO A 66 19.13 14.99 12.48
C PRO A 66 20.19 13.89 12.45
N ASP A 67 20.66 13.43 13.61
CA ASP A 67 21.67 12.37 13.78
C ASP A 67 21.05 10.99 14.09
N SER A 68 19.72 10.89 14.11
CA SER A 68 19.02 9.64 14.38
C SER A 68 19.20 8.63 13.23
N VAL A 69 19.12 7.35 13.59
CA VAL A 69 19.12 6.23 12.64
C VAL A 69 17.70 5.66 12.57
N ILE A 70 17.12 5.66 11.37
CA ILE A 70 15.83 5.04 11.13
C ILE A 70 16.04 3.54 10.99
N ILE A 71 15.20 2.73 11.62
CA ILE A 71 15.25 1.27 11.52
C ILE A 71 13.84 0.77 11.19
N GLU A 72 13.72 -0.14 10.22
CA GLU A 72 12.43 -0.78 9.93
C GLU A 72 12.62 -2.23 9.50
N PRO A 73 11.91 -3.18 10.15
CA PRO A 73 11.84 -4.56 9.70
C PRO A 73 10.80 -4.68 8.58
N THR A 74 11.24 -4.69 7.33
CA THR A 74 10.35 -4.77 6.17
C THR A 74 11.07 -5.28 4.94
N SER A 75 10.38 -6.05 4.13
CA SER A 75 10.86 -6.53 2.83
C SER A 75 10.14 -5.90 1.65
N GLY A 76 9.21 -4.99 1.92
CA GLY A 76 8.28 -4.46 0.93
C GLY A 76 8.43 -2.98 0.61
N ASN A 77 7.37 -2.44 0.05
CA ASN A 77 7.30 -1.05 -0.40
C ASN A 77 7.53 -0.03 0.73
N THR A 78 7.23 -0.37 1.99
CA THR A 78 7.51 0.51 3.14
C THR A 78 8.99 0.79 3.28
N GLY A 79 9.85 -0.24 3.13
CA GLY A 79 11.29 -0.05 3.18
C GLY A 79 11.81 0.81 2.03
N ILE A 80 11.24 0.66 0.84
CA ILE A 80 11.60 1.49 -0.33
C ILE A 80 11.17 2.94 -0.10
N GLY A 81 9.93 3.17 0.36
CA GLY A 81 9.43 4.51 0.66
C GLY A 81 10.22 5.20 1.77
N LEU A 82 10.51 4.50 2.88
CA LEU A 82 11.33 5.03 3.97
C LEU A 82 12.75 5.35 3.50
N ALA A 83 13.37 4.48 2.69
CA ALA A 83 14.70 4.72 2.15
C ALA A 83 14.72 5.96 1.24
N SER A 84 13.69 6.14 0.39
CA SER A 84 13.57 7.31 -0.47
C SER A 84 13.42 8.60 0.33
N VAL A 85 12.53 8.64 1.33
CA VAL A 85 12.33 9.85 2.17
C VAL A 85 13.56 10.11 3.04
N ALA A 86 14.18 9.07 3.61
CA ALA A 86 15.43 9.20 4.37
C ALA A 86 16.55 9.81 3.53
N ALA A 87 16.72 9.34 2.30
CA ALA A 87 17.70 9.90 1.35
C ALA A 87 17.40 11.37 1.06
N ALA A 88 16.14 11.74 0.80
CA ALA A 88 15.73 13.12 0.53
C ALA A 88 15.98 14.07 1.70
N ARG A 89 15.98 13.55 2.95
CA ARG A 89 16.17 14.34 4.18
C ARG A 89 17.54 14.19 4.83
N GLY A 90 18.42 13.32 4.28
CA GLY A 90 19.77 13.09 4.80
C GLY A 90 19.82 12.20 6.03
N TYR A 91 18.82 11.36 6.28
CA TYR A 91 18.84 10.40 7.37
C TYR A 91 19.56 9.11 7.01
N ARG A 92 20.27 8.55 7.97
CA ARG A 92 20.74 7.18 7.91
C ARG A 92 19.58 6.22 8.16
N ILE A 93 19.47 5.16 7.36
CA ILE A 93 18.42 4.16 7.50
C ILE A 93 18.96 2.73 7.39
N ILE A 94 18.49 1.86 8.27
CA ILE A 94 18.78 0.42 8.29
C ILE A 94 17.48 -0.33 8.05
N ILE A 95 17.42 -1.10 6.98
CA ILE A 95 16.30 -1.99 6.69
C ILE A 95 16.69 -3.42 7.03
N VAL A 96 15.86 -4.07 7.84
CA VAL A 96 16.07 -5.47 8.24
C VAL A 96 15.06 -6.35 7.54
N MET A 97 15.52 -7.40 6.84
CA MET A 97 14.64 -8.30 6.11
C MET A 97 15.17 -9.73 6.07
N PRO A 98 14.30 -10.74 5.91
CA PRO A 98 14.74 -12.11 5.67
C PRO A 98 15.57 -12.24 4.38
N GLU A 99 16.58 -13.06 4.39
CA GLU A 99 17.46 -13.29 3.23
C GLU A 99 16.76 -13.93 2.02
N THR A 100 15.54 -14.45 2.20
CA THR A 100 14.71 -15.05 1.15
C THR A 100 13.97 -14.02 0.29
N MET A 101 14.06 -12.73 0.64
CA MET A 101 13.30 -11.68 -0.04
C MET A 101 13.90 -11.29 -1.40
N SER A 102 13.07 -10.70 -2.28
CA SER A 102 13.39 -10.32 -3.65
C SER A 102 14.67 -9.47 -3.77
N ILE A 103 15.50 -9.85 -4.72
CA ILE A 103 16.77 -9.16 -5.02
C ILE A 103 16.48 -7.75 -5.56
N GLU A 104 15.46 -7.57 -6.38
CA GLU A 104 15.07 -6.29 -6.96
C GLU A 104 14.74 -5.26 -5.88
N ARG A 105 14.00 -5.67 -4.86
CA ARG A 105 13.65 -4.79 -3.72
C ARG A 105 14.88 -4.41 -2.90
N ARG A 106 15.81 -5.36 -2.70
CA ARG A 106 17.09 -5.08 -2.03
C ARG A 106 17.91 -4.06 -2.82
N GLN A 107 17.95 -4.20 -4.14
CA GLN A 107 18.67 -3.27 -5.02
C GLN A 107 18.06 -1.88 -4.99
N LEU A 108 16.74 -1.76 -5.02
CA LEU A 108 16.04 -0.47 -4.89
C LEU A 108 16.38 0.24 -3.56
N MET A 109 16.29 -0.46 -2.43
CA MET A 109 16.60 0.12 -1.13
C MET A 109 18.08 0.56 -1.05
N LYS A 110 19.01 -0.26 -1.55
CA LYS A 110 20.44 0.09 -1.64
C LYS A 110 20.69 1.29 -2.55
N ALA A 111 19.97 1.41 -3.66
CA ALA A 111 20.07 2.54 -4.58
C ALA A 111 19.69 3.87 -3.91
N TYR A 112 18.75 3.85 -2.94
CA TYR A 112 18.44 4.99 -2.08
C TYR A 112 19.44 5.18 -0.92
N GLY A 113 20.46 4.35 -0.80
CA GLY A 113 21.48 4.47 0.25
C GLY A 113 21.14 3.77 1.56
N ALA A 114 20.09 2.93 1.60
CA ALA A 114 19.75 2.19 2.81
C ALA A 114 20.78 1.07 3.10
N GLU A 115 21.14 0.92 4.37
CA GLU A 115 21.90 -0.22 4.88
C GLU A 115 20.94 -1.42 5.03
N LEU A 116 21.29 -2.56 4.44
CA LEU A 116 20.49 -3.76 4.54
C LEU A 116 21.12 -4.75 5.51
N VAL A 117 20.33 -5.20 6.47
CA VAL A 117 20.67 -6.30 7.37
C VAL A 117 19.76 -7.49 7.03
N LEU A 118 20.35 -8.60 6.63
CA LEU A 118 19.62 -9.82 6.33
C LEU A 118 19.49 -10.67 7.59
N SER A 119 18.28 -11.09 7.90
CA SER A 119 18.00 -12.05 8.96
C SER A 119 17.80 -13.45 8.40
N ASP A 120 17.89 -14.45 9.28
CA ASP A 120 17.67 -15.85 8.95
C ASP A 120 16.30 -16.06 8.26
N GLY A 121 16.34 -16.55 7.03
CA GLY A 121 15.15 -16.79 6.21
C GLY A 121 14.15 -17.76 6.83
N ALA A 122 14.62 -18.74 7.59
CA ALA A 122 13.77 -19.71 8.28
C ALA A 122 12.91 -19.09 9.37
N LYS A 123 13.32 -17.94 9.93
CA LYS A 123 12.56 -17.19 10.95
C LYS A 123 11.57 -16.18 10.35
N GLY A 124 11.60 -15.96 9.03
CA GLY A 124 10.72 -15.03 8.33
C GLY A 124 10.71 -13.63 8.94
N MET A 125 9.58 -12.93 8.85
CA MET A 125 9.44 -11.57 9.38
C MET A 125 9.60 -11.48 10.90
N LYS A 126 9.25 -12.51 11.65
CA LYS A 126 9.49 -12.52 13.12
C LYS A 126 10.99 -12.40 13.43
N GLY A 127 11.85 -13.09 12.66
CA GLY A 127 13.28 -12.96 12.80
C GLY A 127 13.81 -11.59 12.44
N ALA A 128 13.24 -10.94 11.41
CA ALA A 128 13.60 -9.58 11.02
C ALA A 128 13.20 -8.55 12.08
N ILE A 129 12.02 -8.69 12.68
CA ILE A 129 11.55 -7.82 13.77
C ILE A 129 12.48 -7.92 14.98
N ALA A 130 12.75 -9.14 15.46
CA ALA A 130 13.67 -9.34 16.59
C ALA A 130 15.07 -8.78 16.32
N LYS A 131 15.56 -8.92 15.08
CA LYS A 131 16.88 -8.37 14.70
C LYS A 131 16.85 -6.84 14.61
N ALA A 132 15.78 -6.23 14.17
CA ALA A 132 15.60 -4.77 14.16
C ALA A 132 15.59 -4.21 15.59
N GLU A 133 14.88 -4.86 16.51
CA GLU A 133 14.86 -4.50 17.94
C GLU A 133 16.25 -4.61 18.59
N GLU A 134 16.99 -5.68 18.29
CA GLU A 134 18.37 -5.86 18.75
C GLU A 134 19.28 -4.71 18.26
N ILE A 135 19.18 -4.34 16.98
CA ILE A 135 19.97 -3.25 16.41
C ILE A 135 19.57 -1.91 17.05
N ALA A 136 18.28 -1.68 17.24
CA ALA A 136 17.78 -0.47 17.88
C ALA A 136 18.29 -0.32 19.31
N ALA A 137 18.29 -1.40 20.09
CA ALA A 137 18.83 -1.40 21.45
C ALA A 137 20.34 -1.08 21.52
N GLN A 138 21.09 -1.38 20.46
CA GLN A 138 22.52 -1.11 20.34
C GLN A 138 22.84 0.22 19.64
N THR A 139 21.83 0.93 19.13
CA THR A 139 22.00 2.17 18.37
C THR A 139 21.31 3.33 19.10
N PRO A 140 22.04 4.09 19.93
CA PRO A 140 21.49 5.24 20.64
C PRO A 140 20.87 6.25 19.66
N GLY A 141 19.68 6.79 19.97
CA GLY A 141 18.97 7.74 19.13
C GLY A 141 18.32 7.11 17.89
N SER A 142 18.24 5.78 17.81
CA SER A 142 17.50 5.11 16.72
C SER A 142 15.99 5.28 16.88
N PHE A 143 15.30 5.19 15.74
CA PHE A 143 13.85 5.29 15.63
C PHE A 143 13.32 4.13 14.78
N ILE A 144 12.41 3.32 15.34
CA ILE A 144 11.69 2.28 14.59
C ILE A 144 10.40 2.87 14.06
N ALA A 145 10.20 2.83 12.74
CA ALA A 145 9.04 3.45 12.08
C ALA A 145 7.71 2.74 12.41
N GLY A 146 7.70 1.40 12.46
CA GLY A 146 6.62 0.60 13.03
C GLY A 146 5.31 0.64 12.24
N GLN A 147 5.35 0.33 10.95
CA GLN A 147 4.21 0.50 10.03
C GLN A 147 2.89 -0.16 10.47
N PHE A 148 2.93 -1.23 11.28
CA PHE A 148 1.73 -1.96 11.71
C PHE A 148 1.06 -1.40 12.96
N VAL A 149 1.77 -0.54 13.71
CA VAL A 149 1.33 0.00 15.01
C VAL A 149 1.33 1.53 15.04
N ASN A 150 2.00 2.20 14.12
CA ASN A 150 2.15 3.64 14.12
C ASN A 150 0.90 4.36 13.61
N PRO A 151 0.23 5.20 14.42
CA PRO A 151 -1.01 5.89 14.02
C PRO A 151 -0.82 6.92 12.89
N ALA A 152 0.41 7.37 12.62
CA ALA A 152 0.71 8.21 11.46
C ALA A 152 0.38 7.52 10.13
N ASN A 153 0.37 6.18 10.09
CA ASN A 153 -0.01 5.42 8.90
C ASN A 153 -1.47 5.69 8.47
N PRO A 154 -2.52 5.33 9.22
CA PRO A 154 -3.89 5.65 8.82
C PRO A 154 -4.13 7.15 8.73
N LYS A 155 -3.49 7.97 9.56
CA LYS A 155 -3.58 9.43 9.51
C LYS A 155 -3.14 9.97 8.14
N ALA A 156 -2.06 9.47 7.56
CA ALA A 156 -1.60 9.88 6.23
C ALA A 156 -2.69 9.72 5.17
N HIS A 157 -3.42 8.61 5.21
CA HIS A 157 -4.49 8.33 4.25
C HIS A 157 -5.77 9.14 4.53
N TYR A 158 -6.06 9.39 5.80
CA TYR A 158 -7.16 10.27 6.19
C TYR A 158 -6.94 11.72 5.72
N GLU A 159 -5.70 12.21 5.82
CA GLU A 159 -5.35 13.59 5.49
C GLU A 159 -5.03 13.80 3.99
N THR A 160 -4.75 12.73 3.23
CA THR A 160 -4.32 12.86 1.83
C THR A 160 -5.12 11.99 0.86
N THR A 161 -5.07 10.68 0.96
CA THR A 161 -5.69 9.75 -0.01
C THR A 161 -7.22 9.90 -0.05
N GLY A 162 -7.85 10.00 1.12
CA GLY A 162 -9.30 10.21 1.23
C GLY A 162 -9.76 11.52 0.60
N PRO A 163 -9.21 12.67 1.00
CA PRO A 163 -9.49 13.97 0.37
C PRO A 163 -9.26 13.98 -1.13
N GLU A 164 -8.13 13.44 -1.61
CA GLU A 164 -7.83 13.37 -3.05
C GLU A 164 -8.91 12.60 -3.83
N ILE A 165 -9.34 11.43 -3.33
CA ILE A 165 -10.41 10.65 -3.99
C ILE A 165 -11.72 11.43 -3.99
N TRP A 166 -12.08 12.06 -2.88
CA TRP A 166 -13.31 12.83 -2.74
C TRP A 166 -13.33 14.03 -3.70
N GLU A 167 -12.26 14.80 -3.74
CA GLU A 167 -12.11 15.97 -4.60
C GLU A 167 -12.08 15.60 -6.08
N ASP A 168 -11.29 14.59 -6.46
CA ASP A 168 -11.14 14.14 -7.84
C ASP A 168 -12.43 13.52 -8.42
N THR A 169 -13.38 13.11 -7.56
CA THR A 169 -14.69 12.57 -7.95
C THR A 169 -15.83 13.57 -7.80
N ASP A 170 -15.55 14.83 -7.44
CA ASP A 170 -16.58 15.81 -7.06
C ASP A 170 -17.55 15.25 -5.98
N GLY A 171 -17.05 14.43 -5.06
CA GLY A 171 -17.82 13.76 -4.03
C GLY A 171 -18.71 12.61 -4.52
N GLN A 172 -18.55 12.16 -5.76
CA GLN A 172 -19.38 11.12 -6.37
C GLN A 172 -18.72 9.73 -6.31
N VAL A 173 -18.27 9.35 -5.13
CA VAL A 173 -17.77 8.00 -4.85
C VAL A 173 -18.78 7.23 -4.01
N ASP A 174 -19.21 6.07 -4.50
CA ASP A 174 -20.17 5.20 -3.79
C ASP A 174 -19.48 4.08 -3.05
N ILE A 175 -18.38 3.54 -3.62
CA ILE A 175 -17.66 2.38 -3.07
C ILE A 175 -16.16 2.67 -3.11
N PHE A 176 -15.46 2.37 -2.03
CA PHE A 176 -13.99 2.37 -1.96
C PHE A 176 -13.46 0.97 -1.72
N VAL A 177 -12.56 0.51 -2.57
CA VAL A 177 -11.94 -0.83 -2.54
C VAL A 177 -10.45 -0.72 -2.32
N ALA A 178 -9.92 -1.41 -1.32
CA ALA A 178 -8.48 -1.50 -1.11
C ALA A 178 -8.05 -2.84 -0.50
N GLY A 179 -6.88 -3.32 -0.93
CA GLY A 179 -6.21 -4.46 -0.32
C GLY A 179 -5.67 -4.15 1.08
N VAL A 180 -5.77 -5.11 2.00
CA VAL A 180 -5.34 -4.94 3.38
C VAL A 180 -3.97 -5.57 3.62
N GLY A 181 -2.93 -4.73 3.67
CA GLY A 181 -1.60 -5.08 4.17
C GLY A 181 -1.47 -4.65 5.64
N THR A 182 -1.09 -3.39 5.90
CA THR A 182 -1.15 -2.81 7.25
C THR A 182 -2.55 -2.36 7.66
N GLY A 183 -3.44 -2.16 6.69
CA GLY A 183 -4.78 -1.65 6.94
C GLY A 183 -4.89 -0.12 7.00
N GLY A 184 -3.76 0.60 7.02
CA GLY A 184 -3.76 2.06 7.14
C GLY A 184 -4.49 2.76 6.00
N THR A 185 -4.30 2.30 4.75
CA THR A 185 -5.01 2.82 3.57
C THR A 185 -6.52 2.72 3.73
N LEU A 186 -7.01 1.51 4.05
CA LEU A 186 -8.44 1.25 4.21
C LEU A 186 -9.03 2.05 5.36
N THR A 187 -8.34 2.07 6.51
CA THR A 187 -8.76 2.79 7.72
C THR A 187 -8.85 4.28 7.48
N GLY A 188 -7.77 4.91 7.05
CA GLY A 188 -7.71 6.36 6.90
C GLY A 188 -8.62 6.88 5.80
N THR A 189 -8.54 6.29 4.61
CA THR A 189 -9.38 6.67 3.46
C THR A 189 -10.85 6.38 3.74
N GLY A 190 -11.17 5.19 4.24
CA GLY A 190 -12.54 4.78 4.53
C GLY A 190 -13.20 5.67 5.58
N LYS A 191 -12.47 6.00 6.66
CA LYS A 191 -12.94 6.92 7.68
C LYS A 191 -13.28 8.29 7.10
N PHE A 192 -12.35 8.89 6.33
CA PHE A 192 -12.58 10.18 5.70
C PHE A 192 -13.80 10.16 4.77
N LEU A 193 -13.89 9.18 3.88
CA LEU A 193 -14.99 9.09 2.92
C LEU A 193 -16.36 8.92 3.63
N LYS A 194 -16.43 8.10 4.68
CA LYS A 194 -17.66 7.92 5.47
C LYS A 194 -18.06 9.16 6.27
N GLU A 195 -17.12 9.98 6.68
CA GLU A 195 -17.38 11.29 7.31
C GLU A 195 -17.97 12.28 6.31
N GLN A 196 -17.55 12.24 5.03
CA GLN A 196 -18.13 13.06 3.98
C GLN A 196 -19.51 12.55 3.56
N ASN A 197 -19.66 11.23 3.38
CA ASN A 197 -20.91 10.57 3.01
C ASN A 197 -21.02 9.21 3.72
N PRO A 198 -21.85 9.08 4.76
CA PRO A 198 -22.03 7.83 5.51
C PRO A 198 -22.50 6.62 4.67
N ASN A 199 -23.03 6.86 3.46
CA ASN A 199 -23.47 5.80 2.56
C ASN A 199 -22.33 5.21 1.71
N VAL A 200 -21.11 5.77 1.75
CA VAL A 200 -19.97 5.18 1.05
C VAL A 200 -19.68 3.81 1.63
N LYS A 201 -19.70 2.80 0.77
CA LYS A 201 -19.34 1.44 1.12
C LYS A 201 -17.83 1.25 1.04
N VAL A 202 -17.22 0.75 2.11
CA VAL A 202 -15.79 0.45 2.18
C VAL A 202 -15.58 -1.05 2.12
N VAL A 203 -14.77 -1.51 1.17
CA VAL A 203 -14.55 -2.93 0.90
C VAL A 203 -13.09 -3.29 1.08
N ALA A 204 -12.84 -4.23 1.98
CA ALA A 204 -11.53 -4.81 2.24
C ALA A 204 -11.26 -5.97 1.29
N VAL A 205 -10.04 -6.06 0.76
CA VAL A 205 -9.58 -7.19 -0.03
C VAL A 205 -8.49 -7.94 0.71
N GLU A 206 -8.64 -9.26 0.82
CA GLU A 206 -7.67 -10.16 1.43
C GLU A 206 -7.39 -11.38 0.52
N PRO A 207 -6.25 -12.09 0.69
CA PRO A 207 -6.01 -13.34 -0.03
C PRO A 207 -6.96 -14.45 0.43
N ALA A 208 -7.59 -15.16 -0.50
CA ALA A 208 -8.51 -16.26 -0.18
C ALA A 208 -7.85 -17.41 0.59
N SER A 209 -6.55 -17.67 0.35
CA SER A 209 -5.76 -18.67 1.08
C SER A 209 -5.23 -18.18 2.44
N SER A 210 -5.41 -16.89 2.78
CA SER A 210 -5.05 -16.30 4.07
C SER A 210 -6.17 -15.37 4.57
N PRO A 211 -7.39 -15.91 4.80
CA PRO A 211 -8.58 -15.12 5.11
C PRO A 211 -8.61 -14.71 6.59
N VAL A 212 -7.65 -13.90 7.00
CA VAL A 212 -7.48 -13.48 8.41
C VAL A 212 -8.64 -12.61 8.86
N LEU A 213 -9.09 -11.68 8.01
CA LEU A 213 -10.14 -10.73 8.38
C LEU A 213 -11.53 -11.39 8.41
N SER A 214 -11.81 -12.27 7.43
CA SER A 214 -13.12 -12.90 7.31
C SER A 214 -13.27 -14.18 8.13
N LYS A 215 -12.17 -14.95 8.34
CA LYS A 215 -12.22 -16.28 8.98
C LYS A 215 -11.24 -16.46 10.13
N GLY A 216 -10.37 -15.47 10.44
CA GLY A 216 -9.36 -15.59 11.50
C GLY A 216 -8.24 -16.59 11.20
N VAL A 217 -8.06 -16.99 9.93
CA VAL A 217 -7.10 -18.03 9.54
C VAL A 217 -6.00 -17.44 8.66
N ALA A 218 -4.75 -17.57 9.09
CA ALA A 218 -3.59 -17.21 8.29
C ALA A 218 -3.12 -18.40 7.44
N GLY A 219 -2.68 -18.12 6.21
CA GLY A 219 -2.15 -19.10 5.29
C GLY A 219 -1.12 -18.52 4.33
N ALA A 220 -0.44 -19.39 3.60
CA ALA A 220 0.49 -18.97 2.56
C ALA A 220 -0.28 -18.48 1.31
N HIS A 221 0.17 -17.37 0.74
CA HIS A 221 -0.38 -16.79 -0.48
C HIS A 221 0.71 -16.12 -1.32
N LYS A 222 0.37 -15.76 -2.57
CA LYS A 222 1.30 -15.15 -3.52
C LYS A 222 0.97 -13.69 -3.83
N ILE A 223 -0.07 -13.10 -3.22
CA ILE A 223 -0.47 -11.71 -3.42
C ILE A 223 0.40 -10.81 -2.55
N GLN A 224 1.58 -10.45 -3.05
CA GLN A 224 2.53 -9.61 -2.32
C GLN A 224 1.93 -8.23 -1.99
N GLY A 225 2.21 -7.73 -0.78
CA GLY A 225 1.80 -6.39 -0.33
C GLY A 225 0.53 -6.35 0.51
N ILE A 226 -0.27 -7.43 0.53
CA ILE A 226 -1.44 -7.59 1.40
C ILE A 226 -1.37 -8.92 2.17
N GLY A 227 -2.30 -9.16 3.08
CA GLY A 227 -2.37 -10.43 3.80
C GLY A 227 -1.21 -10.63 4.77
N ALA A 228 -1.06 -9.79 5.80
CA ALA A 228 0.05 -9.83 6.76
C ALA A 228 0.08 -11.09 7.64
N GLY A 229 -1.00 -11.90 7.64
CA GLY A 229 -1.12 -13.10 8.46
C GLY A 229 -1.64 -12.83 9.89
N PHE A 230 -1.95 -11.60 10.20
CA PHE A 230 -2.55 -11.15 11.46
C PHE A 230 -3.38 -9.89 11.23
N VAL A 231 -4.20 -9.48 12.18
CA VAL A 231 -4.93 -8.20 12.17
C VAL A 231 -4.00 -7.11 12.70
N PRO A 232 -3.61 -6.11 11.87
CA PRO A 232 -2.71 -5.04 12.32
C PRO A 232 -3.39 -4.08 13.30
N ASP A 233 -2.63 -3.50 14.23
CA ASP A 233 -3.17 -2.57 15.24
C ASP A 233 -3.72 -1.28 14.61
N VAL A 234 -3.16 -0.82 13.47
CA VAL A 234 -3.63 0.37 12.77
C VAL A 234 -4.86 0.15 11.90
N LEU A 235 -5.33 -1.11 11.78
CA LEU A 235 -6.58 -1.43 11.08
C LEU A 235 -7.78 -1.22 11.99
N ASP A 236 -8.65 -0.29 11.65
CA ASP A 236 -9.97 -0.20 12.24
C ASP A 236 -10.90 -1.22 11.56
N THR A 237 -11.19 -2.31 12.27
CA THR A 237 -12.05 -3.39 11.76
C THR A 237 -13.54 -3.01 11.65
N LYS A 238 -13.91 -1.81 12.05
CA LYS A 238 -15.28 -1.28 11.93
C LYS A 238 -15.45 -0.34 10.73
N VAL A 239 -14.34 0.00 10.04
CA VAL A 239 -14.40 0.97 8.93
C VAL A 239 -14.97 0.34 7.65
N TYR A 240 -14.73 -0.94 7.43
CA TYR A 240 -15.20 -1.64 6.23
C TYR A 240 -16.54 -2.34 6.45
N ASP A 241 -17.31 -2.41 5.37
CA ASP A 241 -18.67 -2.99 5.35
C ASP A 241 -18.67 -4.41 4.78
N GLU A 242 -17.64 -4.74 3.97
CA GLU A 242 -17.52 -6.03 3.31
C GLU A 242 -16.06 -6.44 3.16
N ILE A 243 -15.81 -7.74 3.14
CA ILE A 243 -14.49 -8.33 2.86
C ILE A 243 -14.64 -9.22 1.64
N ILE A 244 -13.78 -9.05 0.64
CA ILE A 244 -13.72 -9.89 -0.56
C ILE A 244 -12.39 -10.64 -0.56
N PRO A 245 -12.42 -11.97 -0.35
CA PRO A 245 -11.24 -12.81 -0.54
C PRO A 245 -10.98 -13.03 -2.03
N VAL A 246 -9.70 -12.95 -2.44
CA VAL A 246 -9.27 -13.07 -3.83
C VAL A 246 -8.24 -14.18 -3.97
N GLU A 247 -8.41 -15.04 -4.98
CA GLU A 247 -7.46 -16.11 -5.31
C GLU A 247 -6.20 -15.54 -5.98
N ASN A 248 -5.07 -16.23 -5.84
CA ASN A 248 -3.81 -15.80 -6.44
C ASN A 248 -3.93 -15.67 -7.97
N GLU A 249 -4.58 -16.63 -8.61
CA GLU A 249 -4.78 -16.73 -10.05
C GLU A 249 -5.62 -15.57 -10.59
N ASP A 250 -6.66 -15.17 -9.87
CA ASP A 250 -7.51 -14.02 -10.19
C ASP A 250 -6.73 -12.70 -10.10
N ALA A 251 -5.90 -12.57 -9.07
CA ALA A 251 -5.04 -11.40 -8.90
C ALA A 251 -4.01 -11.28 -10.05
N PHE A 252 -3.38 -12.39 -10.45
CA PHE A 252 -2.43 -12.42 -11.56
C PHE A 252 -3.11 -12.12 -12.90
N ALA A 253 -4.23 -12.81 -13.19
CA ALA A 253 -4.96 -12.64 -14.44
C ALA A 253 -5.43 -11.18 -14.60
N THR A 254 -5.99 -10.60 -13.55
CA THR A 254 -6.47 -9.21 -13.58
C THR A 254 -5.31 -8.22 -13.68
N GLY A 255 -4.20 -8.43 -12.98
CA GLY A 255 -3.00 -7.59 -13.12
C GLY A 255 -2.45 -7.57 -14.54
N LYS A 256 -2.38 -8.74 -15.22
CA LYS A 256 -2.04 -8.84 -16.64
C LYS A 256 -3.06 -8.10 -17.52
N LEU A 257 -4.35 -8.22 -17.20
CA LEU A 257 -5.43 -7.59 -17.97
C LEU A 257 -5.35 -6.06 -17.92
N ILE A 258 -5.07 -5.47 -16.76
CA ILE A 258 -4.90 -4.03 -16.58
C ILE A 258 -3.79 -3.52 -17.51
N GLY A 259 -2.62 -4.19 -17.53
CA GLY A 259 -1.53 -3.82 -18.43
C GLY A 259 -1.92 -3.87 -19.91
N LYS A 260 -2.62 -4.94 -20.32
CA LYS A 260 -3.02 -5.17 -21.71
C LYS A 260 -4.17 -4.27 -22.18
N ARG A 261 -5.07 -3.88 -21.30
CA ARG A 261 -6.29 -3.13 -21.66
C ARG A 261 -6.15 -1.64 -21.40
N GLU A 262 -5.58 -1.26 -20.26
CA GLU A 262 -5.52 0.14 -19.82
C GLU A 262 -4.12 0.78 -20.04
N GLY A 263 -3.12 -0.02 -20.43
CA GLY A 263 -1.78 0.47 -20.72
C GLY A 263 -0.97 0.88 -19.49
N VAL A 264 -1.35 0.42 -18.30
CA VAL A 264 -0.64 0.67 -17.04
C VAL A 264 -0.18 -0.62 -16.39
N LEU A 265 1.12 -0.71 -16.05
CA LEU A 265 1.65 -1.86 -15.34
C LEU A 265 1.53 -1.67 -13.83
N VAL A 266 0.90 -2.62 -13.17
CA VAL A 266 0.61 -2.57 -11.74
C VAL A 266 1.03 -3.86 -11.03
N GLY A 267 1.17 -3.81 -9.70
CA GLY A 267 1.55 -4.96 -8.90
C GLY A 267 0.40 -5.96 -8.69
N ILE A 268 0.74 -7.10 -8.09
CA ILE A 268 -0.18 -8.23 -7.87
C ILE A 268 -1.38 -7.82 -7.01
N SER A 269 -1.17 -7.05 -5.95
CA SER A 269 -2.25 -6.57 -5.08
C SER A 269 -3.19 -5.57 -5.76
N SER A 270 -2.71 -4.85 -6.78
CA SER A 270 -3.56 -4.04 -7.65
C SER A 270 -4.51 -4.91 -8.49
N GLY A 271 -4.00 -6.01 -9.03
CA GLY A 271 -4.82 -7.00 -9.72
C GLY A 271 -5.92 -7.57 -8.82
N ALA A 272 -5.58 -7.91 -7.57
CA ALA A 272 -6.55 -8.38 -6.59
C ALA A 272 -7.64 -7.33 -6.29
N ALA A 273 -7.25 -6.06 -6.08
CA ALA A 273 -8.18 -4.99 -5.80
C ALA A 273 -9.13 -4.70 -6.98
N VAL A 274 -8.61 -4.67 -8.21
CA VAL A 274 -9.44 -4.49 -9.41
C VAL A 274 -10.35 -5.68 -9.66
N TRP A 275 -9.89 -6.92 -9.46
CA TRP A 275 -10.77 -8.08 -9.54
C TRP A 275 -11.96 -7.96 -8.59
N ALA A 276 -11.73 -7.61 -7.34
CA ALA A 276 -12.79 -7.39 -6.36
C ALA A 276 -13.74 -6.27 -6.80
N ALA A 277 -13.21 -5.15 -7.31
CA ALA A 277 -14.03 -4.05 -7.84
C ALA A 277 -14.90 -4.48 -9.03
N VAL A 278 -14.39 -5.30 -9.94
CA VAL A 278 -15.15 -5.88 -11.06
C VAL A 278 -16.26 -6.80 -10.55
N GLN A 279 -16.00 -7.66 -9.52
CA GLN A 279 -17.06 -8.50 -8.94
C GLN A 279 -18.16 -7.67 -8.28
N LEU A 280 -17.82 -6.56 -7.63
CA LEU A 280 -18.81 -5.61 -7.12
C LEU A 280 -19.61 -4.96 -8.24
N ALA A 281 -18.93 -4.46 -9.28
CA ALA A 281 -19.56 -3.78 -10.41
C ALA A 281 -20.55 -4.66 -11.20
N LYS A 282 -20.41 -5.99 -11.14
CA LYS A 282 -21.32 -6.96 -11.75
C LYS A 282 -22.61 -7.17 -10.95
N ARG A 283 -22.71 -6.66 -9.73
CA ARG A 283 -23.90 -6.81 -8.88
C ARG A 283 -24.96 -5.80 -9.29
N PRO A 284 -26.22 -6.21 -9.46
CA PRO A 284 -27.30 -5.32 -9.88
C PRO A 284 -27.50 -4.09 -8.99
N GLU A 285 -27.26 -4.25 -7.67
CA GLU A 285 -27.39 -3.14 -6.70
C GLU A 285 -26.34 -2.03 -6.88
N PHE A 286 -25.29 -2.28 -7.66
CA PHE A 286 -24.22 -1.31 -7.93
C PHE A 286 -24.22 -0.78 -9.36
N GLU A 287 -25.27 -1.05 -10.14
CA GLU A 287 -25.46 -0.44 -11.45
C GLU A 287 -25.46 1.09 -11.36
N GLY A 288 -24.72 1.76 -12.23
CA GLY A 288 -24.54 3.21 -12.25
C GLY A 288 -23.72 3.80 -11.09
N LYS A 289 -23.13 2.95 -10.23
CA LYS A 289 -22.30 3.39 -9.08
C LYS A 289 -20.87 3.69 -9.49
N THR A 290 -20.23 4.58 -8.73
CA THR A 290 -18.81 4.90 -8.88
C THR A 290 -18.00 4.15 -7.83
N ILE A 291 -17.08 3.31 -8.28
CA ILE A 291 -16.19 2.48 -7.46
C ILE A 291 -14.76 3.01 -7.59
N ALA A 292 -14.23 3.58 -6.52
CA ALA A 292 -12.82 3.94 -6.43
C ALA A 292 -12.02 2.74 -5.92
N VAL A 293 -10.99 2.33 -6.65
CA VAL A 293 -10.12 1.21 -6.29
C VAL A 293 -8.67 1.68 -6.19
N LEU A 294 -7.99 1.38 -5.10
CA LEU A 294 -6.60 1.80 -4.91
C LEU A 294 -5.64 0.74 -5.47
N LEU A 295 -4.76 1.18 -6.38
CA LEU A 295 -3.71 0.39 -7.00
C LEU A 295 -2.35 0.75 -6.36
N PRO A 296 -1.82 -0.11 -5.46
CA PRO A 296 -0.75 0.28 -4.54
C PRO A 296 0.59 0.61 -5.16
N ASP A 297 1.00 -0.07 -6.25
CA ASP A 297 2.36 0.07 -6.76
C ASP A 297 2.52 -0.26 -8.25
N THR A 298 3.73 0.00 -8.77
CA THR A 298 4.13 -0.29 -10.16
C THR A 298 4.34 -1.77 -10.42
N GLY A 299 4.05 -2.20 -11.66
CA GLY A 299 4.34 -3.54 -12.16
C GLY A 299 5.82 -3.87 -12.34
N ASP A 300 6.68 -2.87 -12.47
CA ASP A 300 8.12 -3.05 -12.72
C ASP A 300 8.83 -3.89 -11.65
N ARG A 301 8.29 -3.93 -10.43
CA ARG A 301 8.80 -4.74 -9.30
C ARG A 301 8.46 -6.21 -9.39
N TYR A 302 7.67 -6.61 -10.40
CA TYR A 302 7.07 -7.94 -10.51
C TYR A 302 7.37 -8.63 -11.84
N LEU A 303 8.25 -8.06 -12.69
CA LEU A 303 8.58 -8.60 -14.02
C LEU A 303 9.16 -10.02 -13.97
N SER A 304 9.86 -10.37 -12.88
CA SER A 304 10.40 -11.71 -12.64
C SER A 304 9.43 -12.67 -11.93
N THR A 305 8.18 -12.26 -11.70
CA THR A 305 7.17 -13.05 -10.98
C THR A 305 6.14 -13.65 -11.95
N PRO A 306 5.31 -14.63 -11.51
CA PRO A 306 4.22 -15.18 -12.31
C PRO A 306 3.19 -14.14 -12.81
N LEU A 307 3.22 -12.91 -12.30
CA LEU A 307 2.37 -11.83 -12.81
C LEU A 307 2.66 -11.53 -14.29
N PHE A 308 3.94 -11.55 -14.70
CA PHE A 308 4.34 -11.21 -16.08
C PHE A 308 5.11 -12.32 -16.80
N GLN A 309 5.43 -13.42 -16.12
CA GLN A 309 5.99 -14.61 -16.75
C GLN A 309 4.86 -15.52 -17.23
N ASP A 310 5.10 -16.21 -18.36
CA ASP A 310 4.19 -17.20 -18.95
C ASP A 310 4.24 -18.52 -18.20
#